data_22d1e048c726ad3525e7c396a1b7b1a5
#
_entry.id   22d1e048c726ad3525e7c396a1b7b1a5
#
_cell.length_a   1.000
_cell.length_b   1.000
_cell.length_c   1.000
_cell.angle_alpha   90.00
_cell.angle_beta   90.00
_cell.angle_gamma   90.00
#
_symmetry.space_group_name_H-M   'P 1'
#
loop_
_entity.id
_entity.type
_entity.pdbx_description
1 polymer ?
#
loop_
_entity_poly.entity_id
_entity_poly.type
_entity_poly.pdbx_seq_one_letter_code
_entity_poly.pdbx_strand_id
1 'polypeptide(L)'
;MKVAICTLGCKVNQYETQALEQELLHRGHELVDFEETADAYVVNTCSVTAVSDKKSRQMLRQAQRRNPSAVIAACGCYAQTHPEDVKKLGLDVIAGTNDRAKFIDLLERAAQDKTPIVDVDDVWERRDFEVLPAGGMVNRTRAMLKVEDGCVNFCTYCLIPYARGRVRSLPMDEAAKQVKALREEGYREIVVTGIEISSYGSDFKDGTSLIDLLELIAREGGDMRIRLGSLEPRTITEEFCKRASKLPYLCPHFHLSMQSGCDATLKRMNRKYDTARYMESCDLLRQYFDDPAITTDLITGFPEETEEEFAQTLDFIARVGFADMHVFPYSIRPGTKAAEMSQIDMPVREERAARASAVAKTMHEAYLACCVGKIFPVLFERDRKGGSAGHAPNYMEVSVAQEGLHNQVKNVKITAVDGGSLRGELEE
;
A
#
# COMPACT_ATOMS: atom_id res chain seq x y z
N MET A 1 -21.44 -12.80 17.55
CA MET A 1 -20.13 -13.06 18.17
C MET A 1 -19.38 -11.75 18.31
N LYS A 2 -18.51 -11.66 19.33
CA LYS A 2 -17.46 -10.64 19.37
C LYS A 2 -16.31 -11.07 18.50
N VAL A 3 -15.92 -10.26 17.54
CA VAL A 3 -14.85 -10.56 16.58
C VAL A 3 -13.77 -9.50 16.68
N ALA A 4 -12.53 -9.93 16.84
CA ALA A 4 -11.36 -9.06 16.87
C ALA A 4 -10.49 -9.31 15.64
N ILE A 5 -10.10 -8.25 14.93
CA ILE A 5 -9.32 -8.36 13.69
C ILE A 5 -7.97 -7.67 13.84
N CYS A 6 -6.90 -8.33 13.43
CA CYS A 6 -5.57 -7.77 13.30
C CYS A 6 -5.14 -7.77 11.84
N THR A 7 -4.82 -6.61 11.30
CA THR A 7 -4.34 -6.47 9.92
C THR A 7 -2.83 -6.24 9.88
N LEU A 8 -2.14 -7.06 9.12
CA LEU A 8 -0.72 -6.90 8.82
C LEU A 8 -0.54 -6.63 7.33
N GLY A 9 0.45 -5.82 6.99
CA GLY A 9 0.89 -5.65 5.61
C GLY A 9 0.46 -4.34 4.94
N CYS A 10 0.04 -4.43 3.68
CA CYS A 10 -0.12 -3.31 2.76
C CYS A 10 -1.54 -2.68 2.81
N LYS A 11 -1.73 -1.62 2.03
CA LYS A 11 -3.02 -0.94 1.87
C LYS A 11 -4.12 -1.87 1.34
N VAL A 12 -3.76 -2.85 0.49
CA VAL A 12 -4.72 -3.85 -0.01
C VAL A 12 -5.25 -4.71 1.15
N ASN A 13 -4.38 -5.20 2.05
CA ASN A 13 -4.84 -5.94 3.23
C ASN A 13 -5.72 -5.07 4.14
N GLN A 14 -5.39 -3.78 4.29
CA GLN A 14 -6.24 -2.85 5.07
C GLN A 14 -7.62 -2.68 4.44
N TYR A 15 -7.69 -2.50 3.12
CA TYR A 15 -8.96 -2.42 2.39
C TYR A 15 -9.78 -3.71 2.53
N GLU A 16 -9.15 -4.85 2.39
CA GLU A 16 -9.81 -6.16 2.53
C GLU A 16 -10.31 -6.39 3.97
N THR A 17 -9.58 -5.93 4.97
CA THR A 17 -10.04 -5.97 6.36
C THR A 17 -11.24 -5.06 6.58
N GLN A 18 -11.25 -3.85 6.02
CA GLN A 18 -12.40 -2.94 6.12
C GLN A 18 -13.67 -3.58 5.55
N ALA A 19 -13.54 -4.28 4.41
CA ALA A 19 -14.67 -5.01 3.83
C ALA A 19 -15.14 -6.17 4.72
N LEU A 20 -14.22 -6.90 5.36
CA LEU A 20 -14.56 -7.93 6.35
C LEU A 20 -15.28 -7.33 7.57
N GLU A 21 -14.82 -6.19 8.09
CA GLU A 21 -15.43 -5.49 9.21
C GLU A 21 -16.86 -5.06 8.89
N GLN A 22 -17.08 -4.47 7.71
CA GLN A 22 -18.41 -4.08 7.27
C GLN A 22 -19.37 -5.27 7.15
N GLU A 23 -18.93 -6.36 6.53
CA GLU A 23 -19.78 -7.55 6.36
C GLU A 23 -20.06 -8.23 7.71
N LEU A 24 -19.10 -8.29 8.63
CA LEU A 24 -19.33 -8.80 9.98
C LEU A 24 -20.37 -7.96 10.74
N LEU A 25 -20.29 -6.64 10.68
CA LEU A 25 -21.28 -5.74 11.27
C LEU A 25 -22.67 -5.94 10.65
N HIS A 26 -22.74 -6.07 9.30
CA HIS A 26 -23.98 -6.33 8.58
C HIS A 26 -24.64 -7.64 9.00
N ARG A 27 -23.85 -8.67 9.31
CA ARG A 27 -24.33 -9.97 9.85
C ARG A 27 -24.63 -9.94 11.35
N GLY A 28 -24.51 -8.78 11.99
CA GLY A 28 -24.85 -8.61 13.42
C GLY A 28 -23.78 -9.08 14.39
N HIS A 29 -22.52 -9.18 13.95
CA HIS A 29 -21.38 -9.39 14.86
C HIS A 29 -20.97 -8.06 15.49
N GLU A 30 -20.29 -8.13 16.63
CA GLU A 30 -19.69 -7.00 17.35
C GLU A 30 -18.17 -6.98 17.09
N LEU A 31 -17.63 -5.87 16.61
CA LEU A 31 -16.19 -5.68 16.48
C LEU A 31 -15.63 -5.15 17.80
N VAL A 32 -14.55 -5.77 18.26
CA VAL A 32 -13.83 -5.39 19.48
C VAL A 32 -12.34 -5.24 19.19
N ASP A 33 -11.63 -4.54 20.07
CA ASP A 33 -10.19 -4.39 19.92
C ASP A 33 -9.48 -5.74 20.03
N PHE A 34 -8.39 -5.89 19.28
CA PHE A 34 -7.63 -7.15 19.26
C PHE A 34 -7.03 -7.49 20.63
N GLU A 35 -6.92 -6.50 21.50
CA GLU A 35 -6.47 -6.65 22.90
C GLU A 35 -7.59 -7.13 23.85
N GLU A 36 -8.85 -7.09 23.45
CA GLU A 36 -9.98 -7.56 24.23
C GLU A 36 -10.22 -9.06 24.11
N THR A 37 -11.06 -9.61 24.99
CA THR A 37 -11.52 -10.99 24.89
C THR A 37 -12.62 -11.08 23.86
N ALA A 38 -12.40 -11.87 22.81
CA ALA A 38 -13.34 -12.07 21.71
C ALA A 38 -13.73 -13.55 21.55
N ASP A 39 -14.86 -13.81 20.89
CA ASP A 39 -15.31 -15.16 20.51
C ASP A 39 -14.53 -15.69 19.30
N ALA A 40 -14.08 -14.76 18.42
CA ALA A 40 -13.26 -15.08 17.29
C ALA A 40 -12.15 -14.04 17.07
N TYR A 41 -10.96 -14.49 16.70
CA TYR A 41 -9.83 -13.64 16.29
C TYR A 41 -9.46 -13.93 14.84
N VAL A 42 -9.40 -12.89 14.04
CA VAL A 42 -9.00 -12.94 12.64
C VAL A 42 -7.66 -12.22 12.47
N VAL A 43 -6.68 -12.88 11.88
CA VAL A 43 -5.42 -12.23 11.47
C VAL A 43 -5.34 -12.21 9.95
N ASN A 44 -5.47 -11.02 9.35
CA ASN A 44 -5.20 -10.81 7.94
C ASN A 44 -3.68 -10.69 7.77
N THR A 45 -3.08 -11.75 7.25
CA THR A 45 -1.64 -12.00 7.27
C THR A 45 -0.91 -11.39 6.09
N CYS A 46 0.37 -11.01 6.31
CA CYS A 46 1.25 -10.47 5.28
C CYS A 46 2.45 -11.38 5.04
N SER A 47 2.93 -11.42 3.78
CA SER A 47 4.09 -12.19 3.33
C SER A 47 5.13 -11.36 2.53
N VAL A 48 5.14 -10.04 2.69
CA VAL A 48 6.09 -9.18 1.97
C VAL A 48 7.53 -9.36 2.48
N THR A 49 7.72 -9.55 3.79
CA THR A 49 9.02 -9.78 4.41
C THR A 49 8.98 -10.96 5.39
N ALA A 50 10.15 -11.56 5.68
CA ALA A 50 10.27 -12.59 6.72
C ALA A 50 9.84 -12.09 8.12
N VAL A 51 10.04 -10.80 8.39
CA VAL A 51 9.57 -10.15 9.61
C VAL A 51 8.04 -10.15 9.67
N SER A 52 7.37 -9.89 8.53
CA SER A 52 5.89 -9.93 8.45
C SER A 52 5.34 -11.33 8.70
N ASP A 53 5.98 -12.39 8.19
CA ASP A 53 5.60 -13.77 8.49
C ASP A 53 5.75 -14.09 9.98
N LYS A 54 6.89 -13.69 10.59
CA LYS A 54 7.12 -13.87 12.02
C LYS A 54 6.05 -13.15 12.85
N LYS A 55 5.71 -11.92 12.47
CA LYS A 55 4.67 -11.13 13.13
C LYS A 55 3.29 -11.75 12.97
N SER A 56 2.95 -12.27 11.77
CA SER A 56 1.72 -13.01 11.54
C SER A 56 1.57 -14.19 12.49
N ARG A 57 2.60 -15.05 12.58
CA ARG A 57 2.60 -16.18 13.53
C ARG A 57 2.53 -15.73 14.99
N GLN A 58 3.18 -14.61 15.34
CA GLN A 58 3.13 -14.06 16.69
C GLN A 58 1.72 -13.62 17.08
N MET A 59 1.02 -12.89 16.19
CA MET A 59 -0.34 -12.43 16.44
C MET A 59 -1.32 -13.60 16.58
N LEU A 60 -1.23 -14.62 15.71
CA LEU A 60 -2.04 -15.83 15.83
C LEU A 60 -1.84 -16.56 17.18
N ARG A 61 -0.59 -16.74 17.62
CA ARG A 61 -0.29 -17.34 18.92
C ARG A 61 -0.74 -16.46 20.09
N GLN A 62 -0.72 -15.14 19.93
CA GLN A 62 -1.21 -14.22 20.96
C GLN A 62 -2.74 -14.35 21.10
N ALA A 63 -3.47 -14.43 20.01
CA ALA A 63 -4.91 -14.67 19.99
C ALA A 63 -5.28 -15.98 20.71
N GLN A 64 -4.60 -17.10 20.37
CA GLN A 64 -4.79 -18.40 21.03
C GLN A 64 -4.58 -18.37 22.54
N ARG A 65 -3.58 -17.60 23.01
CA ARG A 65 -3.31 -17.47 24.44
C ARG A 65 -4.31 -16.57 25.15
N ARG A 66 -4.88 -15.57 24.46
CA ARG A 66 -5.83 -14.62 25.03
C ARG A 66 -7.17 -15.27 25.33
N ASN A 67 -7.70 -16.05 24.42
CA ASN A 67 -8.89 -16.87 24.64
C ASN A 67 -8.72 -18.24 23.97
N PRO A 68 -8.32 -19.30 24.71
CA PRO A 68 -8.13 -20.65 24.16
C PRO A 68 -9.42 -21.29 23.61
N SER A 69 -10.60 -20.76 23.95
CA SER A 69 -11.90 -21.26 23.44
C SER A 69 -12.41 -20.50 22.21
N ALA A 70 -11.77 -19.39 21.85
CA ALA A 70 -12.14 -18.61 20.69
C ALA A 70 -11.79 -19.32 19.37
N VAL A 71 -12.51 -18.97 18.33
CA VAL A 71 -12.14 -19.36 16.95
C VAL A 71 -10.95 -18.53 16.50
N ILE A 72 -9.88 -19.18 16.10
CA ILE A 72 -8.69 -18.50 15.58
C ILE A 72 -8.59 -18.70 14.07
N ALA A 73 -8.65 -17.61 13.33
CA ALA A 73 -8.69 -17.60 11.88
C ALA A 73 -7.53 -16.82 11.27
N ALA A 74 -6.95 -17.36 10.22
CA ALA A 74 -5.95 -16.68 9.40
C ALA A 74 -6.44 -16.56 7.95
N CYS A 75 -6.26 -15.37 7.37
CA CYS A 75 -6.42 -15.13 5.94
C CYS A 75 -5.25 -14.29 5.40
N GLY A 76 -5.22 -14.02 4.09
CA GLY A 76 -4.23 -13.13 3.48
C GLY A 76 -2.99 -13.84 2.93
N CYS A 77 -1.97 -13.04 2.56
CA CYS A 77 -0.87 -13.51 1.72
C CYS A 77 -0.01 -14.61 2.37
N TYR A 78 0.24 -14.57 3.68
CA TYR A 78 1.03 -15.62 4.34
C TYR A 78 0.25 -16.92 4.42
N ALA A 79 -1.04 -16.88 4.74
CA ALA A 79 -1.90 -18.07 4.73
C ALA A 79 -2.00 -18.68 3.32
N GLN A 80 -2.05 -17.86 2.27
CA GLN A 80 -2.07 -18.29 0.88
C GLN A 80 -0.76 -18.96 0.44
N THR A 81 0.39 -18.37 0.77
CA THR A 81 1.70 -18.83 0.24
C THR A 81 2.34 -19.93 1.09
N HIS A 82 2.01 -20.02 2.38
CA HIS A 82 2.60 -20.97 3.33
C HIS A 82 1.52 -21.67 4.16
N PRO A 83 0.49 -22.29 3.53
CA PRO A 83 -0.62 -22.89 4.25
C PRO A 83 -0.16 -24.00 5.20
N GLU A 84 0.85 -24.79 4.81
CA GLU A 84 1.38 -25.87 5.64
C GLU A 84 2.06 -25.40 6.93
N ASP A 85 2.70 -24.22 6.89
CA ASP A 85 3.28 -23.62 8.10
C ASP A 85 2.20 -23.05 9.02
N VAL A 86 1.14 -22.50 8.42
CA VAL A 86 0.00 -21.98 9.18
C VAL A 86 -0.82 -23.12 9.82
N LYS A 87 -0.99 -24.25 9.12
CA LYS A 87 -1.63 -25.49 9.67
C LYS A 87 -0.94 -25.98 10.95
N LYS A 88 0.40 -25.91 11.02
CA LYS A 88 1.17 -26.31 12.21
C LYS A 88 0.83 -25.49 13.46
N LEU A 89 0.15 -24.34 13.32
CA LEU A 89 -0.28 -23.51 14.45
C LEU A 89 -1.58 -24.02 15.09
N GLY A 90 -2.29 -24.98 14.49
CA GLY A 90 -3.53 -25.54 15.02
C GLY A 90 -4.67 -24.51 15.06
N LEU A 91 -4.91 -23.83 13.92
CA LEU A 91 -5.97 -22.82 13.79
C LEU A 91 -7.30 -23.48 13.39
N ASP A 92 -8.40 -22.80 13.69
CA ASP A 92 -9.75 -23.25 13.34
C ASP A 92 -10.11 -22.95 11.89
N VAL A 93 -9.65 -21.80 11.34
CA VAL A 93 -9.88 -21.43 9.95
C VAL A 93 -8.58 -20.93 9.31
N ILE A 94 -8.25 -21.48 8.14
CA ILE A 94 -7.16 -21.00 7.29
C ILE A 94 -7.73 -20.77 5.90
N ALA A 95 -7.72 -19.50 5.44
CA ALA A 95 -8.16 -19.13 4.11
C ALA A 95 -7.08 -18.32 3.38
N GLY A 96 -7.19 -18.30 2.05
CA GLY A 96 -6.28 -17.56 1.19
C GLY A 96 -6.57 -16.07 1.11
N THR A 97 -6.35 -15.53 -0.08
CA THR A 97 -6.49 -14.09 -0.40
C THR A 97 -7.75 -13.78 -1.20
N ASN A 98 -8.76 -14.64 -1.21
CA ASN A 98 -9.98 -14.49 -2.00
C ASN A 98 -11.23 -14.79 -1.17
N ASP A 99 -12.39 -14.35 -1.71
CA ASP A 99 -13.74 -14.67 -1.23
C ASP A 99 -13.96 -14.35 0.26
N ARG A 100 -14.04 -13.03 0.54
CA ARG A 100 -14.21 -12.51 1.90
C ARG A 100 -15.57 -12.88 2.50
N ALA A 101 -16.61 -12.98 1.67
CA ALA A 101 -17.93 -13.43 2.13
C ALA A 101 -17.88 -14.89 2.59
N LYS A 102 -17.31 -15.78 1.77
CA LYS A 102 -17.08 -17.17 2.11
C LYS A 102 -16.21 -17.34 3.36
N PHE A 103 -15.17 -16.51 3.52
CA PHE A 103 -14.33 -16.55 4.72
C PHE A 103 -15.15 -16.35 6.01
N ILE A 104 -16.13 -15.42 5.99
CA ILE A 104 -16.99 -15.20 7.14
C ILE A 104 -17.93 -16.40 7.38
N ASP A 105 -18.47 -17.01 6.30
CA ASP A 105 -19.25 -18.26 6.44
C ASP A 105 -18.43 -19.37 7.10
N LEU A 106 -17.15 -19.49 6.73
CA LEU A 106 -16.23 -20.47 7.36
C LEU A 106 -15.95 -20.15 8.82
N LEU A 107 -15.82 -18.87 9.16
CA LEU A 107 -15.63 -18.41 10.55
C LEU A 107 -16.85 -18.76 11.41
N GLU A 108 -18.06 -18.47 10.92
CA GLU A 108 -19.33 -18.77 11.60
C GLU A 108 -19.52 -20.28 11.78
N ARG A 109 -19.21 -21.07 10.74
CA ARG A 109 -19.28 -22.54 10.81
C ARG A 109 -18.27 -23.12 11.79
N ALA A 110 -17.01 -22.63 11.81
CA ALA A 110 -16.01 -23.08 12.76
C ALA A 110 -16.42 -22.78 14.22
N ALA A 111 -17.12 -21.67 14.45
CA ALA A 111 -17.66 -21.35 15.77
C ALA A 111 -18.74 -22.33 16.25
N GLN A 112 -19.51 -22.92 15.34
CA GLN A 112 -20.56 -23.90 15.64
C GLN A 112 -19.98 -25.33 15.76
N ASP A 113 -19.25 -25.78 14.76
CA ASP A 113 -18.83 -27.18 14.59
C ASP A 113 -17.49 -27.51 15.28
N LYS A 114 -16.69 -26.49 15.59
CA LYS A 114 -15.31 -26.61 16.14
C LYS A 114 -14.40 -27.55 15.33
N THR A 115 -14.64 -27.65 14.02
CA THR A 115 -13.86 -28.47 13.11
C THR A 115 -12.90 -27.58 12.32
N PRO A 116 -11.59 -27.84 12.31
CA PRO A 116 -10.63 -27.05 11.54
C PRO A 116 -10.95 -27.07 10.04
N ILE A 117 -10.94 -25.88 9.42
CA ILE A 117 -11.26 -25.67 8.01
C ILE A 117 -10.05 -25.05 7.30
N VAL A 118 -9.67 -25.62 6.17
CA VAL A 118 -8.63 -25.08 5.30
C VAL A 118 -9.23 -24.85 3.92
N ASP A 119 -9.28 -23.57 3.51
CA ASP A 119 -9.82 -23.12 2.24
C ASP A 119 -8.81 -22.22 1.52
N VAL A 120 -7.83 -22.84 0.91
CA VAL A 120 -6.77 -22.17 0.14
C VAL A 120 -6.81 -22.71 -1.28
N ASP A 121 -7.24 -21.85 -2.21
CA ASP A 121 -7.42 -22.17 -3.62
C ASP A 121 -6.13 -21.92 -4.44
N ASP A 122 -6.12 -22.38 -5.69
CA ASP A 122 -5.10 -22.02 -6.65
C ASP A 122 -5.37 -20.61 -7.19
N VAL A 123 -4.52 -19.65 -6.83
CA VAL A 123 -4.63 -18.25 -7.27
C VAL A 123 -4.61 -18.08 -8.80
N TRP A 124 -4.06 -19.06 -9.57
CA TRP A 124 -3.97 -19.00 -11.02
C TRP A 124 -5.26 -19.38 -11.73
N GLU A 125 -6.21 -20.00 -11.02
CA GLU A 125 -7.55 -20.31 -11.52
C GLU A 125 -8.52 -19.12 -11.44
N ARG A 126 -8.18 -18.09 -10.64
CA ARG A 126 -9.02 -16.89 -10.47
C ARG A 126 -9.05 -16.07 -11.74
N ARG A 127 -10.25 -15.63 -12.15
CA ARG A 127 -10.49 -14.86 -13.36
C ARG A 127 -11.13 -13.49 -13.08
N ASP A 128 -11.99 -13.43 -12.08
CA ASP A 128 -12.78 -12.26 -11.79
C ASP A 128 -12.17 -11.43 -10.66
N PHE A 129 -12.38 -10.13 -10.71
CA PHE A 129 -12.05 -9.23 -9.62
C PHE A 129 -13.09 -9.38 -8.50
N GLU A 130 -12.63 -9.56 -7.27
CA GLU A 130 -13.51 -9.58 -6.11
C GLU A 130 -13.93 -8.15 -5.77
N VAL A 131 -15.17 -7.79 -6.10
CA VAL A 131 -15.75 -6.48 -5.79
C VAL A 131 -16.11 -6.44 -4.32
N LEU A 132 -15.38 -5.65 -3.56
CA LEU A 132 -15.63 -5.40 -2.14
C LEU A 132 -16.06 -3.94 -1.95
N PRO A 133 -16.89 -3.64 -0.94
CA PRO A 133 -17.33 -2.26 -0.70
C PRO A 133 -16.13 -1.39 -0.31
N ALA A 134 -16.06 -0.18 -0.89
CA ALA A 134 -15.15 0.87 -0.45
C ALA A 134 -15.86 1.77 0.56
N GLY A 135 -15.12 2.45 1.44
CA GLY A 135 -15.71 3.37 2.43
C GLY A 135 -16.21 2.70 3.70
N GLY A 136 -17.28 3.24 4.27
CA GLY A 136 -17.95 2.69 5.47
C GLY A 136 -17.18 2.85 6.79
N MET A 137 -16.07 3.59 6.80
CA MET A 137 -15.25 3.80 8.00
C MET A 137 -15.62 5.13 8.69
N VAL A 138 -16.15 5.02 9.88
CA VAL A 138 -16.44 6.20 10.71
C VAL A 138 -15.16 6.98 11.04
N ASN A 139 -15.21 8.30 10.93
CA ASN A 139 -14.07 9.20 11.21
C ASN A 139 -12.84 9.06 10.28
N ARG A 140 -12.99 8.50 9.09
CA ARG A 140 -11.94 8.52 8.06
C ARG A 140 -12.17 9.64 7.05
N THR A 141 -11.12 10.37 6.72
CA THR A 141 -11.13 11.46 5.72
C THR A 141 -10.75 10.97 4.32
N ARG A 142 -10.01 9.85 4.27
CA ARG A 142 -9.54 9.20 3.05
C ARG A 142 -10.12 7.80 2.93
N ALA A 143 -10.63 7.46 1.76
CA ALA A 143 -11.05 6.11 1.41
C ALA A 143 -10.04 5.45 0.49
N MET A 144 -9.78 4.17 0.72
CA MET A 144 -9.05 3.35 -0.23
C MET A 144 -10.04 2.79 -1.26
N LEU A 145 -9.67 2.88 -2.55
CA LEU A 145 -10.38 2.24 -3.65
C LEU A 145 -9.43 1.21 -4.27
N LYS A 146 -9.68 -0.07 -3.99
CA LYS A 146 -8.92 -1.17 -4.60
C LYS A 146 -9.40 -1.36 -6.03
N VAL A 147 -8.54 -1.08 -6.99
CA VAL A 147 -8.89 -1.10 -8.41
C VAL A 147 -8.27 -2.27 -9.16
N GLU A 148 -7.26 -2.90 -8.57
CA GLU A 148 -6.53 -3.99 -9.20
C GLU A 148 -6.06 -5.00 -8.15
N ASP A 149 -6.01 -6.28 -8.53
CA ASP A 149 -5.43 -7.38 -7.75
C ASP A 149 -4.65 -8.33 -8.65
N GLY A 150 -3.56 -8.86 -8.12
CA GLY A 150 -2.68 -9.76 -8.84
C GLY A 150 -1.46 -9.07 -9.47
N CYS A 151 -0.46 -9.87 -9.88
CA CYS A 151 0.74 -9.35 -10.53
C CYS A 151 1.45 -10.46 -11.30
N VAL A 152 1.88 -10.15 -12.52
CA VAL A 152 2.61 -11.09 -13.40
C VAL A 152 4.04 -10.63 -13.71
N ASN A 153 4.59 -9.70 -12.94
CA ASN A 153 5.95 -9.20 -13.15
C ASN A 153 7.04 -10.21 -12.76
N PHE A 154 6.75 -11.13 -11.83
CA PHE A 154 7.68 -12.16 -11.36
C PHE A 154 9.06 -11.61 -11.00
N CYS A 155 9.10 -10.48 -10.28
CA CYS A 155 10.34 -10.00 -9.70
C CYS A 155 10.97 -11.10 -8.85
N THR A 156 12.29 -11.31 -8.97
CA THR A 156 12.96 -12.51 -8.42
C THR A 156 12.88 -12.63 -6.90
N TYR A 157 12.57 -11.55 -6.20
CA TYR A 157 12.43 -11.48 -4.73
C TYR A 157 10.98 -11.58 -4.23
N CYS A 158 9.99 -11.59 -5.14
CA CYS A 158 8.61 -11.30 -4.79
C CYS A 158 7.73 -12.56 -4.76
N LEU A 159 6.95 -12.73 -3.69
CA LEU A 159 5.96 -13.79 -3.54
C LEU A 159 4.55 -13.40 -4.02
N ILE A 160 4.33 -12.15 -4.40
CA ILE A 160 3.00 -11.66 -4.76
C ILE A 160 2.34 -12.43 -5.91
N PRO A 161 3.04 -12.80 -6.99
CA PRO A 161 2.42 -13.64 -8.03
C PRO A 161 1.84 -14.95 -7.50
N TYR A 162 2.47 -15.53 -6.49
CA TYR A 162 2.04 -16.78 -5.85
C TYR A 162 0.97 -16.59 -4.78
N ALA A 163 0.82 -15.35 -4.27
CA ALA A 163 -0.21 -15.00 -3.30
C ALA A 163 -1.50 -14.47 -3.94
N ARG A 164 -1.40 -13.83 -5.11
CA ARG A 164 -2.50 -13.07 -5.72
C ARG A 164 -2.87 -13.52 -7.13
N GLY A 165 -1.94 -14.20 -7.84
CA GLY A 165 -2.18 -14.73 -9.18
C GLY A 165 -2.20 -13.66 -10.27
N ARG A 166 -3.06 -13.87 -11.28
CA ARG A 166 -3.18 -13.01 -12.47
C ARG A 166 -3.74 -11.64 -12.12
N VAL A 167 -3.41 -10.67 -12.98
CA VAL A 167 -4.04 -9.34 -12.94
C VAL A 167 -5.55 -9.47 -13.15
N ARG A 168 -6.30 -8.81 -12.29
CA ARG A 168 -7.75 -8.67 -12.35
C ARG A 168 -8.08 -7.23 -11.96
N SER A 169 -8.87 -6.57 -12.78
CA SER A 169 -9.19 -5.15 -12.63
C SER A 169 -10.64 -4.95 -12.22
N LEU A 170 -10.88 -3.97 -11.35
CA LEU A 170 -12.23 -3.53 -11.00
C LEU A 170 -12.93 -2.99 -12.25
N PRO A 171 -14.11 -3.50 -12.63
CA PRO A 171 -14.87 -2.99 -13.77
C PRO A 171 -15.16 -1.48 -13.64
N MET A 172 -15.11 -0.77 -14.77
CA MET A 172 -15.26 0.70 -14.80
C MET A 172 -16.60 1.17 -14.22
N ASP A 173 -17.69 0.45 -14.47
CA ASP A 173 -19.02 0.77 -13.94
C ASP A 173 -19.09 0.58 -12.43
N GLU A 174 -18.44 -0.44 -11.90
CA GLU A 174 -18.33 -0.66 -10.44
C GLU A 174 -17.44 0.42 -9.80
N ALA A 175 -16.34 0.80 -10.44
CA ALA A 175 -15.52 1.91 -9.99
C ALA A 175 -16.34 3.21 -9.91
N ALA A 176 -17.14 3.52 -10.94
CA ALA A 176 -18.02 4.69 -10.93
C ALA A 176 -19.03 4.68 -9.77
N LYS A 177 -19.66 3.52 -9.49
CA LYS A 177 -20.61 3.36 -8.38
C LYS A 177 -19.92 3.61 -7.03
N GLN A 178 -18.77 2.99 -6.81
CA GLN A 178 -18.01 3.14 -5.56
C GLN A 178 -17.54 4.59 -5.35
N VAL A 179 -17.02 5.24 -6.39
CA VAL A 179 -16.60 6.65 -6.31
C VAL A 179 -17.76 7.58 -5.92
N LYS A 180 -18.95 7.38 -6.50
CA LYS A 180 -20.14 8.14 -6.13
C LYS A 180 -20.55 7.92 -4.67
N ALA A 181 -20.55 6.66 -4.22
CA ALA A 181 -20.86 6.32 -2.83
C ALA A 181 -19.89 6.99 -1.86
N LEU A 182 -18.57 6.92 -2.13
CA LEU A 182 -17.56 7.57 -1.31
C LEU A 182 -17.74 9.09 -1.23
N ARG A 183 -18.13 9.73 -2.33
CA ARG A 183 -18.45 11.16 -2.34
C ARG A 183 -19.67 11.47 -1.46
N GLU A 184 -20.72 10.67 -1.57
CA GLU A 184 -21.95 10.81 -0.77
C GLU A 184 -21.72 10.58 0.72
N GLU A 185 -20.80 9.67 1.09
CA GLU A 185 -20.32 9.45 2.46
C GLU A 185 -19.45 10.60 3.00
N GLY A 186 -19.06 11.56 2.16
CA GLY A 186 -18.32 12.77 2.58
C GLY A 186 -16.80 12.59 2.70
N TYR A 187 -16.23 11.55 2.09
CA TYR A 187 -14.78 11.43 1.97
C TYR A 187 -14.18 12.59 1.17
N ARG A 188 -12.97 13.00 1.52
CA ARG A 188 -12.26 14.11 0.89
C ARG A 188 -11.13 13.69 -0.03
N GLU A 189 -10.68 12.42 0.09
CA GLU A 189 -9.61 11.87 -0.76
C GLU A 189 -9.87 10.41 -1.06
N ILE A 190 -9.68 10.03 -2.32
CA ILE A 190 -9.62 8.63 -2.78
C ILE A 190 -8.15 8.25 -2.95
N VAL A 191 -7.73 7.16 -2.29
CA VAL A 191 -6.42 6.54 -2.51
C VAL A 191 -6.62 5.34 -3.45
N VAL A 192 -6.27 5.52 -4.72
CA VAL A 192 -6.30 4.45 -5.72
C VAL A 192 -5.24 3.42 -5.35
N THR A 193 -5.67 2.21 -5.00
CA THR A 193 -4.78 1.16 -4.49
C THR A 193 -4.99 -0.15 -5.24
N GLY A 194 -3.98 -0.99 -5.21
CA GLY A 194 -3.95 -2.32 -5.82
C GLY A 194 -2.64 -3.00 -5.47
N ILE A 195 -2.44 -4.17 -6.00
CA ILE A 195 -1.18 -4.90 -5.93
C ILE A 195 -0.16 -4.26 -6.88
N GLU A 196 -0.59 -3.95 -8.09
CA GLU A 196 0.21 -3.25 -9.11
C GLU A 196 -0.73 -2.45 -10.03
N ILE A 197 -1.14 -1.25 -9.57
CA ILE A 197 -2.16 -0.44 -10.25
C ILE A 197 -1.78 -0.03 -11.69
N SER A 198 -0.50 -0.06 -12.04
CA SER A 198 -0.04 0.18 -13.40
C SER A 198 -0.51 -0.88 -14.40
N SER A 199 -0.89 -2.06 -13.91
CA SER A 199 -1.44 -3.15 -14.72
C SER A 199 -2.96 -3.09 -14.90
N TYR A 200 -3.63 -2.08 -14.29
CA TYR A 200 -5.08 -1.92 -14.41
C TYR A 200 -5.54 -1.90 -15.88
N GLY A 201 -6.58 -2.66 -16.18
CA GLY A 201 -7.17 -2.77 -17.50
C GLY A 201 -6.49 -3.77 -18.43
N SER A 202 -5.30 -4.28 -18.11
CA SER A 202 -4.57 -5.21 -18.98
C SER A 202 -5.30 -6.53 -19.22
N ASP A 203 -6.21 -6.91 -18.32
CA ASP A 203 -7.06 -8.09 -18.43
C ASP A 203 -8.32 -7.85 -19.29
N PHE A 204 -8.77 -6.61 -19.46
CA PHE A 204 -9.96 -6.26 -20.27
C PHE A 204 -9.75 -6.44 -21.78
N LYS A 205 -8.51 -6.28 -22.28
CA LYS A 205 -8.14 -6.43 -23.70
C LYS A 205 -8.86 -5.49 -24.68
N ASP A 206 -9.39 -4.39 -24.19
CA ASP A 206 -10.11 -3.37 -24.97
C ASP A 206 -9.34 -2.05 -25.09
N GLY A 207 -8.13 -1.99 -24.49
CA GLY A 207 -7.29 -0.81 -24.45
C GLY A 207 -7.50 0.08 -23.23
N THR A 208 -8.44 -0.23 -22.34
CA THR A 208 -8.64 0.47 -21.08
C THR A 208 -7.36 0.39 -20.23
N SER A 209 -7.01 1.49 -19.58
CA SER A 209 -5.79 1.65 -18.81
C SER A 209 -6.01 2.45 -17.54
N LEU A 210 -4.98 2.56 -16.70
CA LEU A 210 -5.05 3.33 -15.45
C LEU A 210 -5.49 4.78 -15.67
N ILE A 211 -5.04 5.44 -16.76
CA ILE A 211 -5.39 6.84 -16.97
C ILE A 211 -6.89 7.01 -17.32
N ASP A 212 -7.50 6.04 -17.98
CA ASP A 212 -8.95 6.06 -18.28
C ASP A 212 -9.76 5.95 -16.98
N LEU A 213 -9.30 5.10 -16.05
CA LEU A 213 -9.89 5.00 -14.71
C LEU A 213 -9.73 6.30 -13.92
N LEU A 214 -8.56 6.94 -13.97
CA LEU A 214 -8.33 8.21 -13.26
C LEU A 214 -9.24 9.33 -13.79
N GLU A 215 -9.48 9.39 -15.10
CA GLU A 215 -10.43 10.31 -15.71
C GLU A 215 -11.87 10.04 -15.25
N LEU A 216 -12.25 8.77 -15.13
CA LEU A 216 -13.54 8.39 -14.57
C LEU A 216 -13.66 8.82 -13.09
N ILE A 217 -12.64 8.55 -12.27
CA ILE A 217 -12.62 8.94 -10.85
C ILE A 217 -12.72 10.46 -10.72
N ALA A 218 -11.99 11.22 -11.54
CA ALA A 218 -12.04 12.69 -11.53
C ALA A 218 -13.43 13.23 -11.91
N ARG A 219 -14.10 12.59 -12.86
CA ARG A 219 -15.45 12.98 -13.29
C ARG A 219 -16.52 12.69 -12.23
N GLU A 220 -16.47 11.49 -11.62
CA GLU A 220 -17.52 11.05 -10.66
C GLU A 220 -17.22 11.53 -9.22
N GLY A 221 -15.96 11.78 -8.90
CA GLY A 221 -15.48 12.12 -7.56
C GLY A 221 -15.71 13.58 -7.13
N GLY A 222 -16.06 14.47 -8.06
CA GLY A 222 -16.29 15.89 -7.75
C GLY A 222 -15.02 16.58 -7.26
N ASP A 223 -15.03 17.12 -6.04
CA ASP A 223 -13.90 17.82 -5.42
C ASP A 223 -12.98 16.92 -4.55
N MET A 224 -13.23 15.61 -4.55
CA MET A 224 -12.36 14.67 -3.83
C MET A 224 -10.97 14.63 -4.46
N ARG A 225 -9.93 14.69 -3.63
CA ARG A 225 -8.55 14.50 -4.09
C ARG A 225 -8.33 13.07 -4.54
N ILE A 226 -7.51 12.90 -5.56
CA ILE A 226 -7.12 11.60 -6.10
C ILE A 226 -5.65 11.37 -5.78
N ARG A 227 -5.34 10.35 -5.01
CA ARG A 227 -3.98 9.96 -4.69
C ARG A 227 -3.68 8.59 -5.25
N LEU A 228 -2.53 8.44 -5.89
CA LEU A 228 -2.12 7.18 -6.47
C LEU A 228 -1.36 6.32 -5.46
N GLY A 229 -1.57 5.02 -5.52
CA GLY A 229 -0.68 4.02 -4.94
C GLY A 229 0.63 3.93 -5.70
N SER A 230 1.38 2.84 -5.47
CA SER A 230 2.67 2.61 -6.13
C SER A 230 2.52 2.37 -7.64
N LEU A 231 3.37 3.02 -8.41
CA LEU A 231 3.42 2.93 -9.87
C LEU A 231 4.71 2.25 -10.34
N GLU A 232 4.59 1.51 -11.42
CA GLU A 232 5.74 1.01 -12.15
C GLU A 232 6.23 2.12 -13.11
N PRO A 233 7.54 2.40 -13.19
CA PRO A 233 8.07 3.55 -13.96
C PRO A 233 7.60 3.62 -15.42
N ARG A 234 7.43 2.48 -16.09
CA ARG A 234 6.99 2.43 -17.50
C ARG A 234 5.58 2.98 -17.74
N THR A 235 4.76 3.07 -16.69
CA THR A 235 3.43 3.70 -16.77
C THR A 235 3.52 5.19 -17.02
N ILE A 236 4.61 5.82 -16.56
CA ILE A 236 4.84 7.25 -16.74
C ILE A 236 5.34 7.49 -18.17
N THR A 237 4.40 7.67 -19.06
CA THR A 237 4.64 8.06 -20.46
C THR A 237 4.23 9.51 -20.66
N GLU A 238 4.65 10.12 -21.77
CA GLU A 238 4.22 11.48 -22.13
C GLU A 238 2.69 11.58 -22.22
N GLU A 239 2.05 10.59 -22.82
CA GLU A 239 0.58 10.53 -22.93
C GLU A 239 -0.09 10.45 -21.55
N PHE A 240 0.43 9.60 -20.66
CA PHE A 240 -0.06 9.54 -19.29
C PHE A 240 0.07 10.89 -18.60
N CYS A 241 1.25 11.50 -18.61
CA CYS A 241 1.50 12.79 -17.94
C CYS A 241 0.62 13.91 -18.53
N LYS A 242 0.48 13.96 -19.85
CA LYS A 242 -0.35 14.96 -20.56
C LYS A 242 -1.83 14.87 -20.19
N ARG A 243 -2.36 13.66 -19.98
CA ARG A 243 -3.74 13.44 -19.54
C ARG A 243 -3.87 13.67 -18.04
N ALA A 244 -2.99 13.08 -17.25
CA ALA A 244 -3.02 13.15 -15.77
C ALA A 244 -2.86 14.57 -15.25
N SER A 245 -2.01 15.40 -15.87
CA SER A 245 -1.82 16.81 -15.46
C SER A 245 -3.06 17.71 -15.65
N LYS A 246 -4.05 17.25 -16.43
CA LYS A 246 -5.32 17.94 -16.63
C LYS A 246 -6.41 17.53 -15.65
N LEU A 247 -6.17 16.48 -14.86
CA LEU A 247 -7.17 16.00 -13.91
C LEU A 247 -7.26 16.95 -12.71
N PRO A 248 -8.44 17.49 -12.43
CA PRO A 248 -8.63 18.28 -11.23
C PRO A 248 -8.41 17.40 -10.00
N TYR A 249 -7.82 17.99 -8.96
CA TYR A 249 -7.60 17.34 -7.64
C TYR A 249 -6.69 16.10 -7.64
N LEU A 250 -6.02 15.76 -8.75
CA LEU A 250 -4.96 14.75 -8.72
C LEU A 250 -3.79 15.27 -7.88
N CYS A 251 -3.45 14.52 -6.84
CA CYS A 251 -2.33 14.84 -5.97
C CYS A 251 -1.00 14.69 -6.73
N PRO A 252 -0.13 15.72 -6.80
CA PRO A 252 1.19 15.63 -7.45
C PRO A 252 2.17 14.87 -6.54
N HIS A 253 1.81 13.63 -6.19
CA HIS A 253 2.61 12.68 -5.43
C HIS A 253 2.65 11.35 -6.17
N PHE A 254 3.85 10.92 -6.55
CA PHE A 254 4.07 9.74 -7.36
C PHE A 254 5.08 8.82 -6.67
N HIS A 255 4.59 7.70 -6.17
CA HIS A 255 5.46 6.66 -5.63
C HIS A 255 5.87 5.72 -6.75
N LEU A 256 7.09 5.87 -7.26
CA LEU A 256 7.65 5.04 -8.33
C LEU A 256 8.53 3.94 -7.74
N SER A 257 8.17 2.68 -7.93
CA SER A 257 8.88 1.53 -7.38
C SER A 257 10.24 1.32 -8.06
N MET A 258 11.32 1.93 -7.53
CA MET A 258 12.68 1.84 -8.10
C MET A 258 13.37 0.52 -7.78
N GLN A 259 13.39 0.14 -6.53
CA GLN A 259 14.00 -1.04 -5.93
C GLN A 259 15.54 -1.05 -5.95
N SER A 260 16.22 -0.56 -7.00
CA SER A 260 17.67 -0.37 -7.11
C SER A 260 17.98 0.74 -8.12
N GLY A 261 19.08 1.43 -7.93
CA GLY A 261 19.63 2.44 -8.86
C GLY A 261 20.80 1.91 -9.72
N CYS A 262 20.96 0.59 -9.84
CA CYS A 262 21.98 -0.05 -10.68
C CYS A 262 21.35 -1.03 -11.66
N ASP A 263 21.65 -0.89 -12.96
CA ASP A 263 21.07 -1.71 -14.03
C ASP A 263 21.37 -3.20 -13.88
N ALA A 264 22.57 -3.56 -13.44
CA ALA A 264 22.93 -4.96 -13.20
C ALA A 264 22.06 -5.58 -12.11
N THR A 265 21.82 -4.86 -11.01
CA THR A 265 20.94 -5.29 -9.93
C THR A 265 19.48 -5.34 -10.37
N LEU A 266 18.99 -4.33 -11.11
CA LEU A 266 17.61 -4.32 -11.68
C LEU A 266 17.37 -5.53 -12.59
N LYS A 267 18.36 -5.89 -13.40
CA LYS A 267 18.31 -7.08 -14.26
C LYS A 267 18.21 -8.37 -13.44
N ARG A 268 19.02 -8.51 -12.38
CA ARG A 268 18.92 -9.67 -11.45
C ARG A 268 17.60 -9.71 -10.72
N MET A 269 17.01 -8.55 -10.38
CA MET A 269 15.68 -8.41 -9.82
C MET A 269 14.55 -8.74 -10.80
N ASN A 270 14.86 -8.97 -12.09
CA ASN A 270 13.89 -9.13 -13.18
C ASN A 270 12.98 -7.90 -13.36
N ARG A 271 13.50 -6.68 -13.10
CA ARG A 271 12.77 -5.44 -13.40
C ARG A 271 12.71 -5.21 -14.90
N LYS A 272 11.63 -4.57 -15.36
CA LYS A 272 11.34 -4.38 -16.79
C LYS A 272 11.74 -2.99 -17.28
N TYR A 273 12.56 -2.30 -16.52
CA TYR A 273 13.14 -0.98 -16.80
C TYR A 273 14.58 -0.94 -16.28
N ASP A 274 15.33 0.02 -16.77
CA ASP A 274 16.66 0.40 -16.34
C ASP A 274 16.68 1.79 -15.68
N THR A 275 17.83 2.24 -15.24
CA THR A 275 17.99 3.55 -14.59
C THR A 275 17.69 4.70 -15.55
N ALA A 276 17.99 4.57 -16.85
CA ALA A 276 17.71 5.58 -17.86
C ALA A 276 16.19 5.77 -18.01
N ARG A 277 15.42 4.68 -18.15
CA ARG A 277 13.96 4.73 -18.23
C ARG A 277 13.33 5.25 -16.95
N TYR A 278 13.91 4.94 -15.79
CA TYR A 278 13.45 5.48 -14.51
C TYR A 278 13.62 6.99 -14.45
N MET A 279 14.80 7.50 -14.84
CA MET A 279 15.09 8.94 -14.89
C MET A 279 14.15 9.66 -15.85
N GLU A 280 13.93 9.11 -17.04
CA GLU A 280 12.95 9.66 -18.00
C GLU A 280 11.56 9.81 -17.38
N SER A 281 11.11 8.83 -16.59
CA SER A 281 9.83 8.92 -15.87
C SER A 281 9.80 10.09 -14.89
N CYS A 282 10.89 10.30 -14.13
CA CYS A 282 11.00 11.41 -13.20
C CYS A 282 11.00 12.76 -13.92
N ASP A 283 11.70 12.85 -15.04
CA ASP A 283 11.79 14.06 -15.86
C ASP A 283 10.42 14.41 -16.48
N LEU A 284 9.70 13.42 -17.01
CA LEU A 284 8.33 13.61 -17.48
C LEU A 284 7.40 14.12 -16.38
N LEU A 285 7.45 13.54 -15.18
CA LEU A 285 6.64 14.04 -14.06
C LEU A 285 6.97 15.50 -13.73
N ARG A 286 8.24 15.87 -13.68
CA ARG A 286 8.69 17.26 -13.41
C ARG A 286 8.34 18.23 -14.56
N GLN A 287 8.23 17.73 -15.77
CA GLN A 287 7.82 18.55 -16.92
C GLN A 287 6.32 18.89 -16.89
N TYR A 288 5.47 17.97 -16.44
CA TYR A 288 4.02 18.11 -16.50
C TYR A 288 3.36 18.53 -15.18
N PHE A 289 4.04 18.39 -14.06
CA PHE A 289 3.53 18.74 -12.72
C PHE A 289 4.47 19.74 -12.04
N ASP A 290 3.88 20.68 -11.34
CA ASP A 290 4.65 21.66 -10.57
C ASP A 290 5.14 21.04 -9.26
N ASP A 291 6.46 20.97 -9.08
CA ASP A 291 7.14 20.40 -7.90
C ASP A 291 6.57 19.05 -7.39
N PRO A 292 6.44 18.04 -8.25
CA PRO A 292 5.83 16.77 -7.82
C PRO A 292 6.69 16.09 -6.75
N ALA A 293 6.04 15.54 -5.72
CA ALA A 293 6.72 14.67 -4.78
C ALA A 293 6.91 13.28 -5.41
N ILE A 294 8.14 12.97 -5.80
CA ILE A 294 8.52 11.64 -6.27
C ILE A 294 9.09 10.88 -5.09
N THR A 295 8.48 9.75 -4.75
CA THR A 295 8.89 8.87 -3.66
C THR A 295 9.18 7.47 -4.18
N THR A 296 9.95 6.67 -3.42
CA THR A 296 10.31 5.32 -3.87
C THR A 296 10.65 4.37 -2.72
N ASP A 297 10.72 3.08 -3.06
CA ASP A 297 11.32 2.03 -2.25
C ASP A 297 12.69 1.63 -2.80
N LEU A 298 13.64 1.34 -1.90
CA LEU A 298 14.98 0.83 -2.21
C LEU A 298 15.25 -0.44 -1.40
N ILE A 299 15.68 -1.50 -2.07
CA ILE A 299 16.18 -2.74 -1.46
C ILE A 299 17.71 -2.71 -1.52
N THR A 300 18.36 -2.77 -0.36
CA THR A 300 19.83 -2.80 -0.26
C THR A 300 20.35 -4.21 0.03
N GLY A 301 21.56 -4.52 -0.46
CA GLY A 301 22.15 -5.83 -0.26
C GLY A 301 21.36 -6.94 -0.92
N PHE A 302 20.81 -6.67 -2.11
CA PHE A 302 20.23 -7.70 -2.96
C PHE A 302 21.29 -8.77 -3.29
N PRO A 303 20.94 -10.09 -3.44
CA PRO A 303 21.92 -11.12 -3.74
C PRO A 303 22.89 -10.72 -4.85
N GLU A 304 24.17 -10.99 -4.63
CA GLU A 304 25.28 -10.70 -5.56
C GLU A 304 25.52 -9.20 -5.84
N GLU A 305 24.88 -8.27 -5.11
CA GLU A 305 25.13 -6.83 -5.25
C GLU A 305 26.55 -6.50 -4.77
N THR A 306 27.41 -6.01 -5.66
CA THR A 306 28.77 -5.58 -5.29
C THR A 306 28.77 -4.20 -4.62
N GLU A 307 29.90 -3.79 -4.05
CA GLU A 307 30.02 -2.45 -3.49
C GLU A 307 29.98 -1.36 -4.57
N GLU A 308 30.51 -1.65 -5.77
CA GLU A 308 30.46 -0.75 -6.92
C GLU A 308 29.03 -0.56 -7.43
N GLU A 309 28.22 -1.62 -7.46
CA GLU A 309 26.80 -1.55 -7.82
C GLU A 309 25.99 -0.77 -6.80
N PHE A 310 26.31 -0.96 -5.52
CA PHE A 310 25.67 -0.18 -4.45
C PHE A 310 26.09 1.31 -4.51
N ALA A 311 27.36 1.60 -4.80
CA ALA A 311 27.81 2.98 -5.01
C ALA A 311 27.07 3.65 -6.19
N GLN A 312 26.88 2.94 -7.31
CA GLN A 312 26.05 3.43 -8.43
C GLN A 312 24.61 3.74 -7.98
N THR A 313 24.05 2.88 -7.12
CA THR A 313 22.70 3.13 -6.55
C THR A 313 22.67 4.41 -5.72
N LEU A 314 23.67 4.67 -4.88
CA LEU A 314 23.73 5.91 -4.09
C LEU A 314 23.87 7.15 -4.98
N ASP A 315 24.70 7.09 -6.01
CA ASP A 315 24.85 8.18 -6.97
C ASP A 315 23.54 8.43 -7.75
N PHE A 316 22.84 7.36 -8.12
CA PHE A 316 21.59 7.45 -8.85
C PHE A 316 20.48 8.11 -8.00
N ILE A 317 20.27 7.66 -6.76
CA ILE A 317 19.25 8.25 -5.89
C ILE A 317 19.52 9.72 -5.61
N ALA A 318 20.78 10.12 -5.41
CA ALA A 318 21.16 11.52 -5.24
C ALA A 318 20.85 12.37 -6.48
N ARG A 319 21.05 11.83 -7.68
CA ARG A 319 20.72 12.54 -8.94
C ARG A 319 19.21 12.66 -9.15
N VAL A 320 18.43 11.63 -8.78
CA VAL A 320 16.96 11.70 -8.89
C VAL A 320 16.40 12.75 -7.93
N GLY A 321 16.90 12.86 -6.70
CA GLY A 321 16.43 13.85 -5.73
C GLY A 321 14.99 13.55 -5.29
N PHE A 322 14.80 12.44 -4.57
CA PHE A 322 13.49 12.02 -4.08
C PHE A 322 12.96 12.93 -2.97
N ALA A 323 11.63 13.12 -2.93
CA ALA A 323 10.97 13.79 -1.82
C ALA A 323 10.99 12.95 -0.54
N ASP A 324 10.89 11.62 -0.68
CA ASP A 324 11.04 10.65 0.42
C ASP A 324 11.38 9.25 -0.13
N MET A 325 11.99 8.42 0.69
CA MET A 325 12.37 7.05 0.33
C MET A 325 12.20 6.10 1.51
N HIS A 326 11.69 4.90 1.22
CA HIS A 326 11.74 3.78 2.14
C HIS A 326 12.91 2.86 1.77
N VAL A 327 13.83 2.67 2.69
CA VAL A 327 15.02 1.83 2.50
C VAL A 327 14.89 0.56 3.32
N PHE A 328 15.04 -0.59 2.66
CA PHE A 328 14.91 -1.91 3.29
C PHE A 328 16.15 -2.76 2.99
N PRO A 329 16.76 -3.42 3.99
CA PRO A 329 17.68 -4.50 3.72
C PRO A 329 16.91 -5.66 3.04
N TYR A 330 17.52 -6.30 2.04
CA TYR A 330 16.92 -7.45 1.37
C TYR A 330 16.49 -8.53 2.37
N SER A 331 15.25 -8.97 2.25
CA SER A 331 14.65 -10.03 3.08
C SER A 331 14.52 -11.31 2.27
N ILE A 332 15.22 -12.37 2.67
CA ILE A 332 15.17 -13.68 1.99
C ILE A 332 13.74 -14.24 2.08
N ARG A 333 13.19 -14.60 0.92
CA ARG A 333 11.85 -15.19 0.82
C ARG A 333 11.96 -16.60 0.24
N PRO A 334 11.80 -17.67 1.04
CA PRO A 334 11.77 -19.04 0.53
C PRO A 334 10.75 -19.18 -0.62
N GLY A 335 11.12 -19.93 -1.65
CA GLY A 335 10.29 -20.10 -2.85
C GLY A 335 10.47 -19.01 -3.93
N THR A 336 11.33 -18.02 -3.71
CA THR A 336 11.70 -17.03 -4.72
C THR A 336 13.06 -17.34 -5.34
N LYS A 337 13.27 -16.94 -6.60
CA LYS A 337 14.57 -17.11 -7.29
C LYS A 337 15.71 -16.43 -6.55
N ALA A 338 15.47 -15.25 -5.98
CA ALA A 338 16.50 -14.51 -5.25
C ALA A 338 16.94 -15.24 -3.95
N ALA A 339 16.12 -16.09 -3.38
CA ALA A 339 16.49 -16.90 -2.22
C ALA A 339 17.54 -17.99 -2.55
N GLU A 340 17.62 -18.39 -3.83
CA GLU A 340 18.56 -19.41 -4.33
C GLU A 340 19.90 -18.83 -4.80
N MET A 341 19.98 -17.49 -4.93
CA MET A 341 21.22 -16.78 -5.32
C MET A 341 22.21 -16.69 -4.14
N SER A 342 23.46 -16.34 -4.45
CA SER A 342 24.50 -16.08 -3.42
C SER A 342 24.11 -14.90 -2.54
N GLN A 343 23.90 -15.17 -1.26
CA GLN A 343 23.39 -14.18 -0.31
C GLN A 343 24.52 -13.28 0.21
N ILE A 344 24.19 -12.03 0.44
CA ILE A 344 25.04 -11.06 1.16
C ILE A 344 24.74 -11.18 2.66
N ASP A 345 25.73 -11.09 3.51
CA ASP A 345 25.57 -11.16 4.94
C ASP A 345 24.70 -10.01 5.50
N MET A 346 23.90 -10.31 6.51
CA MET A 346 22.95 -9.34 7.09
C MET A 346 23.64 -8.04 7.55
N PRO A 347 24.79 -8.07 8.24
CA PRO A 347 25.47 -6.83 8.63
C PRO A 347 25.82 -5.91 7.46
N VAL A 348 26.19 -6.48 6.30
CA VAL A 348 26.48 -5.68 5.08
C VAL A 348 25.17 -5.08 4.52
N ARG A 349 24.06 -5.84 4.51
CA ARG A 349 22.77 -5.33 4.08
C ARG A 349 22.29 -4.17 4.95
N GLU A 350 22.44 -4.29 6.28
CA GLU A 350 22.07 -3.27 7.26
C GLU A 350 22.98 -2.02 7.15
N GLU A 351 24.26 -2.21 6.95
CA GLU A 351 25.22 -1.11 6.72
C GLU A 351 24.86 -0.33 5.46
N ARG A 352 24.60 -1.02 4.34
CA ARG A 352 24.13 -0.38 3.10
C ARG A 352 22.81 0.33 3.29
N ALA A 353 21.85 -0.26 4.03
CA ALA A 353 20.58 0.38 4.36
C ALA A 353 20.78 1.67 5.17
N ALA A 354 21.71 1.67 6.13
CA ALA A 354 22.03 2.87 6.91
C ALA A 354 22.62 3.98 6.03
N ARG A 355 23.55 3.66 5.12
CA ARG A 355 24.13 4.63 4.17
C ARG A 355 23.08 5.21 3.23
N ALA A 356 22.25 4.38 2.64
CA ALA A 356 21.17 4.83 1.75
C ALA A 356 20.13 5.68 2.51
N SER A 357 19.81 5.31 3.75
CA SER A 357 18.88 6.09 4.60
C SER A 357 19.45 7.47 4.96
N ALA A 358 20.76 7.60 5.11
CA ALA A 358 21.39 8.90 5.34
C ALA A 358 21.23 9.82 4.11
N VAL A 359 21.42 9.29 2.90
CA VAL A 359 21.18 10.04 1.65
C VAL A 359 19.71 10.40 1.52
N ALA A 360 18.80 9.46 1.77
CA ALA A 360 17.35 9.69 1.73
C ALA A 360 16.93 10.81 2.69
N LYS A 361 17.46 10.81 3.92
CA LYS A 361 17.20 11.87 4.91
C LYS A 361 17.61 13.25 4.41
N THR A 362 18.80 13.37 3.84
CA THR A 362 19.29 14.64 3.29
C THR A 362 18.38 15.16 2.16
N MET A 363 17.93 14.27 1.27
CA MET A 363 17.01 14.65 0.19
C MET A 363 15.64 15.05 0.74
N HIS A 364 15.10 14.31 1.71
CA HIS A 364 13.82 14.64 2.35
C HIS A 364 13.87 16.01 3.03
N GLU A 365 14.92 16.29 3.81
CA GLU A 365 15.12 17.60 4.45
C GLU A 365 15.20 18.73 3.43
N ALA A 366 15.90 18.53 2.30
CA ALA A 366 15.95 19.50 1.21
C ALA A 366 14.58 19.71 0.56
N TYR A 367 13.80 18.64 0.33
CA TYR A 367 12.45 18.76 -0.21
C TYR A 367 11.51 19.52 0.74
N LEU A 368 11.55 19.22 2.04
CA LEU A 368 10.77 19.96 3.04
C LEU A 368 11.14 21.45 3.07
N ALA A 369 12.43 21.78 2.98
CA ALA A 369 12.89 23.17 2.94
C ALA A 369 12.34 23.91 1.71
N CYS A 370 12.22 23.27 0.55
CA CYS A 370 11.61 23.83 -0.65
C CYS A 370 10.10 24.09 -0.52
N CYS A 371 9.43 23.46 0.46
CA CYS A 371 8.01 23.71 0.73
C CYS A 371 7.77 24.98 1.56
N VAL A 372 8.76 25.50 2.27
CA VAL A 372 8.61 26.69 3.11
C VAL A 372 8.27 27.91 2.26
N GLY A 373 7.28 28.69 2.68
CA GLY A 373 6.73 29.83 1.96
C GLY A 373 5.63 29.49 0.94
N LYS A 374 5.46 28.22 0.57
CA LYS A 374 4.39 27.78 -0.32
C LYS A 374 3.07 27.63 0.42
N ILE A 375 1.97 27.66 -0.33
CA ILE A 375 0.61 27.45 0.15
C ILE A 375 0.12 26.13 -0.39
N PHE A 376 -0.40 25.26 0.51
CA PHE A 376 -0.99 23.98 0.12
C PHE A 376 -2.41 23.82 0.65
N PRO A 377 -3.34 23.23 -0.13
CA PRO A 377 -4.64 22.79 0.36
C PRO A 377 -4.48 21.51 1.20
N VAL A 378 -4.35 21.64 2.51
CA VAL A 378 -4.12 20.52 3.45
C VAL A 378 -5.44 19.88 3.83
N LEU A 379 -5.54 18.55 3.71
CA LEU A 379 -6.63 17.76 4.28
C LEU A 379 -6.26 17.38 5.71
N PHE A 380 -7.01 17.90 6.67
CA PHE A 380 -6.81 17.61 8.09
C PHE A 380 -7.48 16.32 8.50
N GLU A 381 -6.71 15.42 9.11
CA GLU A 381 -7.11 14.05 9.42
C GLU A 381 -7.17 13.78 10.92
N ARG A 382 -6.43 14.53 11.70
CA ARG A 382 -6.28 14.33 13.13
C ARG A 382 -6.27 15.65 13.87
N ASP A 383 -7.10 15.73 14.91
CA ASP A 383 -6.96 16.77 15.91
C ASP A 383 -6.01 16.28 17.01
N ARG A 384 -5.12 17.15 17.45
CA ARG A 384 -4.19 16.95 18.55
C ARG A 384 -4.41 18.06 19.58
N LYS A 385 -4.02 17.83 20.82
CA LYS A 385 -4.06 18.90 21.84
C LYS A 385 -3.18 20.07 21.37
N GLY A 386 -3.81 21.22 21.11
CA GLY A 386 -3.16 22.44 20.64
C GLY A 386 -2.99 22.54 19.13
N GLY A 387 -3.72 21.76 18.32
CA GLY A 387 -3.69 21.92 16.87
C GLY A 387 -4.31 20.79 16.10
N SER A 388 -4.24 20.90 14.78
CA SER A 388 -4.67 19.85 13.83
C SER A 388 -3.53 19.47 12.91
N ALA A 389 -3.51 18.22 12.43
CA ALA A 389 -2.54 17.71 11.48
C ALA A 389 -3.21 16.98 10.32
N GLY A 390 -2.60 17.05 9.14
CA GLY A 390 -3.10 16.42 7.93
C GLY A 390 -2.03 16.35 6.85
N HIS A 391 -2.43 16.00 5.64
CA HIS A 391 -1.49 15.88 4.52
C HIS A 391 -1.80 16.89 3.39
N ALA A 392 -0.74 17.49 2.92
CA ALA A 392 -0.74 18.29 1.70
C ALA A 392 -0.89 17.38 0.45
N PRO A 393 -1.19 17.93 -0.74
CA PRO A 393 -1.28 17.14 -1.97
C PRO A 393 0.00 16.34 -2.28
N ASN A 394 1.18 16.90 -1.98
CA ASN A 394 2.48 16.25 -2.12
C ASN A 394 2.78 15.18 -1.04
N TYR A 395 1.80 14.85 -0.21
CA TYR A 395 1.84 13.85 0.87
C TYR A 395 2.72 14.22 2.08
N MET A 396 3.24 15.43 2.16
CA MET A 396 3.94 15.89 3.36
C MET A 396 2.93 16.15 4.49
N GLU A 397 3.25 15.69 5.71
CA GLU A 397 2.45 15.99 6.90
C GLU A 397 2.61 17.49 7.25
N VAL A 398 1.48 18.14 7.49
CA VAL A 398 1.41 19.56 7.86
C VAL A 398 0.63 19.70 9.16
N SER A 399 1.17 20.46 10.10
CA SER A 399 0.51 20.83 11.36
C SER A 399 0.23 22.32 11.45
N VAL A 400 -0.89 22.66 12.09
CA VAL A 400 -1.29 24.04 12.42
C VAL A 400 -1.74 24.13 13.87
N ALA A 401 -1.64 25.33 14.48
CA ALA A 401 -2.01 25.57 15.88
C ALA A 401 -3.54 25.69 16.11
N GLN A 402 -4.37 25.42 15.11
CA GLN A 402 -5.83 25.46 15.23
C GLN A 402 -6.41 24.05 15.36
N GLU A 403 -7.29 23.84 16.33
CA GLU A 403 -8.04 22.60 16.56
C GLU A 403 -9.37 22.59 15.77
N GLY A 404 -9.99 21.40 15.64
CA GLY A 404 -11.35 21.26 15.08
C GLY A 404 -11.40 21.26 13.54
N LEU A 405 -10.30 20.93 12.87
CA LEU A 405 -10.22 20.91 11.41
C LEU A 405 -10.44 19.53 10.80
N HIS A 406 -10.76 18.52 11.58
CA HIS A 406 -10.94 17.15 11.07
C HIS A 406 -11.88 17.12 9.85
N ASN A 407 -11.50 16.38 8.81
CA ASN A 407 -12.20 16.23 7.52
C ASN A 407 -12.41 17.53 6.73
N GLN A 408 -11.61 18.57 6.98
CA GLN A 408 -11.62 19.82 6.23
C GLN A 408 -10.37 19.95 5.37
N VAL A 409 -10.55 20.53 4.18
CA VAL A 409 -9.44 20.99 3.34
C VAL A 409 -9.29 22.50 3.54
N LYS A 410 -8.12 22.97 3.95
CA LYS A 410 -7.82 24.38 4.16
C LYS A 410 -6.50 24.76 3.51
N ASN A 411 -6.41 25.95 2.99
CA ASN A 411 -5.14 26.49 2.54
C ASN A 411 -4.24 26.82 3.73
N VAL A 412 -3.01 26.32 3.68
CA VAL A 412 -2.00 26.51 4.72
C VAL A 412 -0.73 27.05 4.09
N LYS A 413 -0.28 28.20 4.57
CA LYS A 413 1.03 28.75 4.25
C LYS A 413 2.08 28.08 5.12
N ILE A 414 3.03 27.40 4.52
CA ILE A 414 4.10 26.70 5.25
C ILE A 414 5.10 27.72 5.80
N THR A 415 5.31 27.69 7.11
CA THR A 415 6.19 28.67 7.81
C THR A 415 7.50 28.06 8.27
N ALA A 416 7.55 26.75 8.51
CA ALA A 416 8.76 26.07 8.98
C ALA A 416 8.75 24.56 8.70
N VAL A 417 9.94 23.97 8.76
CA VAL A 417 10.14 22.51 8.89
C VAL A 417 10.21 22.17 10.37
N ASP A 418 9.52 21.12 10.80
CA ASP A 418 9.45 20.68 12.19
C ASP A 418 9.59 19.16 12.32
N GLY A 419 10.79 18.69 12.71
CA GLY A 419 11.05 17.28 13.01
C GLY A 419 10.74 16.27 11.87
N GLY A 420 10.91 16.65 10.60
CA GLY A 420 10.60 15.81 9.45
C GLY A 420 9.17 15.98 8.91
N SER A 421 8.43 16.98 9.39
CA SER A 421 7.14 17.43 8.91
C SER A 421 7.13 18.94 8.66
N LEU A 422 6.02 19.47 8.18
CA LEU A 422 5.83 20.89 7.92
C LEU A 422 4.93 21.52 9.00
N ARG A 423 5.21 22.75 9.35
CA ARG A 423 4.33 23.59 10.15
C ARG A 423 3.90 24.81 9.34
N GLY A 424 2.63 25.19 9.50
CA GLY A 424 2.10 26.34 8.79
C GLY A 424 1.00 27.07 9.54
N GLU A 425 0.47 28.07 8.89
CA GLU A 425 -0.64 28.92 9.35
C GLU A 425 -1.75 28.88 8.30
N LEU A 426 -3.01 28.89 8.77
CA LEU A 426 -4.15 28.96 7.85
C LEU A 426 -4.09 30.28 7.09
N GLU A 427 -4.35 30.20 5.79
CA GLU A 427 -4.53 31.38 4.96
C GLU A 427 -6.03 31.70 4.87
N GLU A 428 -6.38 32.97 5.07
CA GLU A 428 -7.77 33.45 5.05
C GLU A 428 -8.42 33.37 3.66
#